data_54ca6912e5517865ebaace29166c7d28
#
_entry.id   54ca6912e5517865ebaace29166c7d28
#
_cell.length_a   1.000
_cell.length_b   1.000
_cell.length_c   1.000
_cell.angle_alpha   90.00
_cell.angle_beta   90.00
_cell.angle_gamma   90.00
#
_symmetry.space_group_name_H-M   'P 1'
#
loop_
_entity.id
_entity.type
_entity.pdbx_description
1 polymer ?
#
loop_
_entity_poly.entity_id
_entity_poly.type
_entity_poly.pdbx_seq_one_letter_code
_entity_poly.pdbx_strand_id
1 'polypeptide(L)'
;MQLSAFTPFYRNHNTYGALPQEPYRWPSVADASRTAIAIRYALLPYWVGDALRVGKATSDRLVRQYTLFANASIAGFPPVRALFYEFPDEPELFNIDRQWLIGRDILVTPVLTPGATTVDGT
;
A
#
# COMPACT_ATOMS: atom_id res chain seq x y z
N MET A 1 -8.63 -7.65 3.68
CA MET A 1 -7.47 -7.42 4.57
C MET A 1 -6.14 -7.43 3.84
N GLN A 2 -5.80 -8.46 3.03
CA GLN A 2 -4.51 -8.51 2.32
C GLN A 2 -4.28 -7.29 1.40
N LEU A 3 -5.21 -7.00 0.51
CA LEU A 3 -5.15 -5.81 -0.36
C LEU A 3 -4.97 -4.51 0.43
N SER A 4 -5.71 -4.39 1.51
CA SER A 4 -5.73 -3.19 2.33
C SER A 4 -4.42 -2.90 3.08
N ALA A 5 -3.53 -3.92 3.23
CA ALA A 5 -2.20 -3.70 3.78
C ALA A 5 -1.37 -2.75 2.92
N PHE A 6 -1.67 -2.71 1.61
CA PHE A 6 -0.93 -1.98 0.58
C PHE A 6 -1.66 -0.72 0.09
N THR A 7 -2.61 -0.22 0.86
CA THR A 7 -3.31 1.05 0.57
C THR A 7 -3.07 2.06 1.70
N PRO A 8 -3.08 3.37 1.42
CA PRO A 8 -2.85 4.40 2.43
C PRO A 8 -3.80 4.31 3.61
N PHE A 9 -5.07 4.10 3.31
CA PHE A 9 -6.14 3.99 4.30
C PHE A 9 -7.09 2.85 3.94
N TYR A 10 -7.59 2.17 4.95
CA TYR A 10 -8.70 1.22 4.80
C TYR A 10 -9.51 1.11 6.08
N ARG A 11 -10.70 0.58 5.94
CA ARG A 11 -11.52 0.14 7.07
C ARG A 11 -12.37 -1.05 6.68
N ASN A 12 -12.62 -1.95 7.63
CA ASN A 12 -13.71 -2.89 7.50
C ASN A 12 -15.00 -2.15 7.88
N HIS A 13 -15.90 -2.03 6.93
CA HIS A 13 -17.15 -1.30 7.11
C HIS A 13 -18.33 -2.15 6.72
N ASN A 14 -19.23 -2.34 7.67
CA ASN A 14 -20.45 -3.07 7.45
C ASN A 14 -21.64 -2.10 7.33
N THR A 15 -22.67 -2.50 6.62
CA THR A 15 -23.91 -1.73 6.54
C THR A 15 -24.85 -2.09 7.70
N TYR A 16 -25.76 -1.18 8.01
CA TYR A 16 -26.76 -1.42 9.04
C TYR A 16 -27.63 -2.64 8.68
N GLY A 17 -27.82 -3.54 9.64
CA GLY A 17 -28.62 -4.75 9.45
C GLY A 17 -27.90 -5.91 8.71
N ALA A 18 -26.68 -5.73 8.24
CA ALA A 18 -25.91 -6.82 7.67
C ALA A 18 -25.29 -7.71 8.74
N LEU A 19 -24.94 -8.95 8.35
CA LEU A 19 -24.25 -9.88 9.24
C LEU A 19 -22.91 -9.32 9.70
N PRO A 20 -22.55 -9.51 10.96
CA PRO A 20 -21.25 -9.10 11.47
C PRO A 20 -20.10 -9.72 10.69
N GLN A 21 -19.07 -8.91 10.36
CA GLN A 21 -17.94 -9.28 9.51
C GLN A 21 -16.58 -9.04 10.19
N GLU A 22 -16.53 -9.05 11.51
CA GLU A 22 -15.30 -8.83 12.25
C GLU A 22 -14.31 -9.99 11.99
N PRO A 23 -13.04 -9.69 11.70
CA PRO A 23 -12.05 -10.71 11.33
C PRO A 23 -11.86 -11.82 12.35
N TYR A 24 -12.05 -11.53 13.65
CA TYR A 24 -11.87 -12.51 14.71
C TYR A 24 -12.93 -13.63 14.73
N ARG A 25 -14.03 -13.47 14.00
CA ARG A 25 -15.09 -14.47 13.93
C ARG A 25 -14.67 -15.79 13.29
N TRP A 26 -13.66 -15.73 12.45
CA TRP A 26 -13.10 -16.89 11.74
C TRP A 26 -11.60 -16.99 12.00
N PRO A 27 -11.10 -18.09 12.59
CA PRO A 27 -9.69 -18.24 12.90
C PRO A 27 -8.77 -18.01 11.70
N SER A 28 -9.10 -18.57 10.53
CA SER A 28 -8.31 -18.38 9.31
C SER A 28 -8.27 -16.93 8.84
N VAL A 29 -9.38 -16.19 8.97
CA VAL A 29 -9.44 -14.77 8.64
C VAL A 29 -8.66 -13.94 9.65
N ALA A 30 -8.71 -14.31 10.93
CA ALA A 30 -7.95 -13.66 11.98
C ALA A 30 -6.44 -13.81 11.73
N ASP A 31 -5.96 -14.99 11.36
CA ASP A 31 -4.55 -15.24 11.08
C ASP A 31 -4.07 -14.51 9.82
N ALA A 32 -4.84 -14.56 8.74
CA ALA A 32 -4.56 -13.79 7.53
C ALA A 32 -4.53 -12.28 7.80
N SER A 33 -5.42 -11.81 8.68
CA SER A 33 -5.47 -10.40 9.08
C SER A 33 -4.25 -9.98 9.89
N ARG A 34 -3.79 -10.81 10.83
CA ARG A 34 -2.56 -10.55 11.59
C ARG A 34 -1.35 -10.42 10.67
N THR A 35 -1.22 -11.35 9.71
CA THR A 35 -0.14 -11.29 8.72
C THR A 35 -0.20 -10.01 7.88
N ALA A 36 -1.38 -9.66 7.35
CA ALA A 36 -1.56 -8.44 6.57
C ALA A 36 -1.26 -7.17 7.38
N ILE A 37 -1.68 -7.13 8.63
CA ILE A 37 -1.39 -6.01 9.54
C ILE A 37 0.11 -5.93 9.84
N ALA A 38 0.80 -7.05 10.07
CA ALA A 38 2.24 -7.07 10.30
C ALA A 38 3.01 -6.50 9.10
N ILE A 39 2.64 -6.88 7.88
CA ILE A 39 3.22 -6.31 6.65
C ILE A 39 2.96 -4.79 6.60
N ARG A 40 1.74 -4.36 6.88
CA ARG A 40 1.40 -2.94 6.90
C ARG A 40 2.26 -2.16 7.89
N TYR A 41 2.45 -2.69 9.10
CA TYR A 41 3.29 -2.04 10.10
C TYR A 41 4.76 -1.96 9.67
N ALA A 42 5.26 -3.00 9.00
CA ALA A 42 6.60 -2.98 8.42
C ALA A 42 6.77 -1.90 7.32
N LEU A 43 5.69 -1.57 6.60
CA LEU A 43 5.68 -0.55 5.56
C LEU A 43 5.43 0.87 6.09
N LEU A 44 5.05 1.05 7.36
CA LEU A 44 4.75 2.38 7.90
C LEU A 44 5.90 3.40 7.72
N PRO A 45 7.18 3.05 7.90
CA PRO A 45 8.26 3.99 7.64
C PRO A 45 8.31 4.49 6.19
N TYR A 46 7.91 3.65 5.24
CA TYR A 46 7.82 4.04 3.83
C TYR A 46 6.62 4.94 3.54
N TRP A 47 5.47 4.71 4.22
CA TRP A 47 4.29 5.55 4.09
C TRP A 47 4.44 6.92 4.76
N VAL A 48 4.82 6.91 6.02
CA VAL A 48 4.78 8.09 6.89
C VAL A 48 6.18 8.62 7.20
N GLY A 49 7.22 7.76 7.28
CA GLY A 49 8.60 8.02 7.65
C GLY A 49 8.80 8.92 8.86
N ASP A 50 10.04 9.12 9.20
CA ASP A 50 10.44 10.01 10.29
C ASP A 50 10.32 11.50 9.89
N ALA A 51 9.12 11.97 9.59
CA ALA A 51 8.86 13.41 9.52
C ALA A 51 9.15 14.11 10.86
N LEU A 52 9.33 13.33 11.93
CA LEU A 52 9.66 13.83 13.27
C LEU A 52 11.16 14.03 13.52
N ARG A 53 12.04 13.66 12.59
CA ARG A 53 13.48 13.92 12.68
C ARG A 53 13.97 15.11 11.88
N VAL A 54 13.10 16.00 11.45
CA VAL A 54 13.48 17.30 10.86
C VAL A 54 13.72 18.32 11.99
N GLY A 55 14.43 17.92 13.00
CA GLY A 55 14.84 18.78 14.11
C GLY A 55 16.35 18.71 14.33
N LYS A 56 17.09 19.35 13.50
CA LYS A 56 18.51 19.77 13.50
C LYS A 56 19.28 19.23 12.32
N ALA A 57 19.59 20.16 11.46
CA ALA A 57 20.54 20.02 10.39
C ALA A 57 21.87 19.45 10.88
N THR A 58 22.22 18.28 10.37
CA THR A 58 23.59 17.92 10.12
C THR A 58 23.62 17.13 8.83
N SER A 59 24.09 17.86 7.83
CA SER A 59 24.68 17.37 6.58
C SER A 59 24.09 16.09 5.95
N ASP A 60 23.21 16.27 5.01
CA ASP A 60 23.45 16.00 3.62
C ASP A 60 23.07 14.66 3.03
N ARG A 61 22.65 13.63 3.73
CA ARG A 61 22.23 12.38 3.02
C ARG A 61 21.06 11.61 3.62
N LEU A 62 20.70 11.84 4.84
CA LEU A 62 19.63 11.10 5.53
C LEU A 62 18.24 11.77 5.47
N VAL A 63 18.16 12.98 4.93
CA VAL A 63 16.92 13.77 4.86
C VAL A 63 16.09 13.45 3.61
N ARG A 64 16.53 12.55 2.74
CA ARG A 64 15.85 12.26 1.47
C ARG A 64 14.95 11.02 1.48
N GLN A 65 14.72 10.40 2.59
CA GLN A 65 13.61 9.45 2.70
C GLN A 65 12.32 10.21 3.06
N TYR A 66 11.93 11.10 2.16
CA TYR A 66 10.60 11.64 2.19
C TYR A 66 9.61 10.49 2.08
N THR A 67 8.78 10.39 3.06
CA THR A 67 7.67 9.48 3.05
C THR A 67 6.72 9.84 1.92
N LEU A 68 5.98 8.86 1.47
CA LEU A 68 5.02 9.06 0.39
C LEU A 68 4.02 10.16 0.72
N PHE A 69 3.60 10.26 1.98
CA PHE A 69 2.65 11.29 2.41
C PHE A 69 3.27 12.71 2.44
N ALA A 70 4.53 12.84 2.80
CA ALA A 70 5.21 14.12 2.71
C ALA A 70 5.33 14.57 1.25
N ASN A 71 5.73 13.67 0.34
CA ASN A 71 5.77 13.95 -1.10
C ASN A 71 4.38 14.31 -1.66
N ALA A 72 3.34 13.61 -1.23
CA ALA A 72 1.97 13.94 -1.63
C ALA A 72 1.55 15.33 -1.16
N SER A 73 1.89 15.70 0.07
CA SER A 73 1.55 17.00 0.64
C SER A 73 2.33 18.16 0.01
N ILE A 74 3.62 17.97 -0.28
CA ILE A 74 4.50 19.03 -0.78
C ILE A 74 4.40 19.18 -2.29
N ALA A 75 4.39 18.07 -3.02
CA ALA A 75 4.52 18.05 -4.48
C ALA A 75 3.31 17.47 -5.23
N GLY A 76 2.29 17.01 -4.50
CA GLY A 76 1.06 16.48 -5.10
C GLY A 76 1.20 15.06 -5.69
N PHE A 77 2.30 14.36 -5.45
CA PHE A 77 2.48 13.02 -5.98
C PHE A 77 1.57 12.00 -5.27
N PRO A 78 0.75 11.24 -6.01
CA PRO A 78 -0.10 10.23 -5.38
C PRO A 78 0.74 9.12 -4.75
N PRO A 79 0.46 8.74 -3.50
CA PRO A 79 1.17 7.64 -2.83
C PRO A 79 0.94 6.28 -3.48
N VAL A 80 -0.25 6.05 -4.02
CA VAL A 80 -0.60 4.86 -4.80
C VAL A 80 -0.78 5.27 -6.25
N ARG A 81 -0.17 4.54 -7.17
CA ARG A 81 -0.07 4.93 -8.58
C ARG A 81 -0.37 3.76 -9.49
N ALA A 82 -1.05 4.04 -10.60
CA ALA A 82 -1.11 3.10 -11.71
C ALA A 82 0.28 2.96 -12.37
N LEU A 83 0.52 1.83 -13.02
CA LEU A 83 1.81 1.58 -13.68
C LEU A 83 2.12 2.64 -14.74
N PHE A 84 1.14 3.02 -15.55
CA PHE A 84 1.31 4.04 -16.59
C PHE A 84 1.70 5.42 -16.04
N TYR A 85 1.49 5.68 -14.76
CA TYR A 85 1.89 6.94 -14.15
C TYR A 85 3.43 7.08 -14.01
N GLU A 86 4.09 5.96 -13.70
CA GLU A 86 5.56 5.91 -13.61
C GLU A 86 6.23 5.56 -14.94
N PHE A 87 5.50 4.87 -15.83
CA PHE A 87 5.98 4.39 -17.12
C PHE A 87 5.07 4.88 -18.27
N PRO A 88 5.01 6.20 -18.50
CA PRO A 88 4.08 6.78 -19.49
C PRO A 88 4.43 6.44 -20.95
N ASP A 89 5.65 6.01 -21.20
CA ASP A 89 6.14 5.67 -22.54
C ASP A 89 5.93 4.20 -22.91
N GLU A 90 5.29 3.41 -22.02
CA GLU A 90 5.03 1.99 -22.21
C GLU A 90 3.53 1.72 -22.39
N PRO A 91 3.00 1.72 -23.61
CA PRO A 91 1.57 1.60 -23.89
C PRO A 91 0.92 0.31 -23.38
N GLU A 92 1.68 -0.78 -23.26
CA GLU A 92 1.24 -2.06 -22.73
C GLU A 92 0.81 -1.98 -21.27
N LEU A 93 1.31 -1.01 -20.53
CA LEU A 93 0.98 -0.81 -19.12
C LEU A 93 -0.31 0.01 -18.90
N PHE A 94 -0.86 0.61 -19.96
CA PHE A 94 -2.03 1.49 -19.84
C PHE A 94 -3.30 0.76 -19.41
N ASN A 95 -3.42 -0.49 -19.76
CA ASN A 95 -4.59 -1.32 -19.46
C ASN A 95 -4.39 -2.21 -18.22
N ILE A 96 -3.28 -2.06 -17.51
CA ILE A 96 -3.03 -2.85 -16.30
C ILE A 96 -3.86 -2.28 -15.13
N ASP A 97 -4.91 -3.02 -14.74
CA ASP A 97 -5.86 -2.66 -13.70
C ASP A 97 -5.74 -3.53 -12.42
N ARG A 98 -4.90 -4.57 -12.47
CA ARG A 98 -4.74 -5.53 -11.37
C ARG A 98 -3.47 -5.35 -10.55
N GLN A 99 -2.67 -4.36 -10.91
CA GLN A 99 -1.42 -4.03 -10.25
C GLN A 99 -1.35 -2.53 -9.97
N TRP A 100 -0.63 -2.18 -8.94
CA TRP A 100 -0.34 -0.77 -8.64
C TRP A 100 1.00 -0.62 -7.97
N LEU A 101 1.53 0.58 -8.01
CA LEU A 101 2.74 0.97 -7.31
C LEU A 101 2.41 1.68 -6.00
N ILE A 102 3.21 1.42 -4.99
CA ILE A 102 3.31 2.25 -3.79
C ILE A 102 4.58 3.08 -3.94
N GLY A 103 4.41 4.38 -4.14
CA GLY A 103 5.53 5.23 -4.55
C GLY A 103 6.09 4.76 -5.90
N ARG A 104 7.43 4.71 -5.98
CA ARG A 104 8.16 4.27 -7.16
C ARG A 104 8.83 2.90 -7.00
N ASP A 105 8.83 2.36 -5.78
CA ASP A 105 9.76 1.30 -5.42
C ASP A 105 9.07 -0.03 -5.13
N ILE A 106 7.75 -0.04 -4.89
CA ILE A 106 7.03 -1.25 -4.51
C ILE A 106 5.88 -1.50 -5.49
N LEU A 107 6.01 -2.56 -6.29
CA LEU A 107 4.93 -3.09 -7.11
C LEU A 107 4.08 -4.04 -6.27
N VAL A 108 2.78 -3.86 -6.30
CA VAL A 108 1.80 -4.73 -5.66
C VAL A 108 1.04 -5.50 -6.73
N THR A 109 1.20 -6.82 -6.70
CA THR A 109 0.51 -7.74 -7.61
C THR A 109 -0.33 -8.72 -6.77
N PRO A 110 -1.59 -8.41 -6.49
CA PRO A 110 -2.42 -9.23 -5.62
C PRO A 110 -2.98 -10.46 -6.34
N VAL A 111 -3.14 -11.55 -5.59
CA VAL A 111 -3.92 -12.71 -6.05
C VAL A 111 -5.41 -12.37 -5.95
N LEU A 112 -6.08 -12.19 -7.08
CA LEU A 112 -7.48 -11.79 -7.16
C LEU A 112 -8.42 -12.93 -7.53
N THR A 113 -7.88 -14.06 -8.00
CA THR A 113 -8.68 -15.20 -8.41
C THR A 113 -8.89 -16.14 -7.22
N PRO A 114 -10.14 -16.47 -6.86
CA PRO A 114 -10.41 -17.42 -5.78
C PRO A 114 -9.71 -18.76 -6.02
N GLY A 115 -9.03 -19.27 -4.97
CA GLY A 115 -8.31 -20.55 -5.02
C GLY A 115 -6.94 -20.51 -5.71
N ALA A 116 -6.55 -19.42 -6.36
CA ALA A 116 -5.21 -19.28 -6.88
C ALA A 116 -4.20 -19.02 -5.74
N THR A 117 -3.02 -19.60 -5.87
CA THR A 117 -1.90 -19.43 -4.92
C THR A 117 -0.75 -18.62 -5.50
N THR A 118 -0.78 -18.38 -6.79
CA THR A 118 0.23 -17.61 -7.54
C THR A 118 -0.46 -16.63 -8.48
N VAL A 119 0.26 -15.61 -8.86
CA VAL A 119 -0.12 -14.62 -9.86
C VAL A 119 1.13 -14.16 -10.60
N ASP A 120 1.00 -13.99 -11.89
CA ASP A 120 2.06 -13.41 -12.71
C ASP A 120 2.00 -11.87 -12.64
N GLY A 121 3.16 -11.26 -12.42
CA GLY A 121 3.33 -9.82 -12.51
C GLY A 121 3.78 -9.40 -13.91
N THR A 122 3.49 -8.18 -14.27
CA THR A 122 3.96 -7.55 -15.50
C THR A 122 5.35 -6.98 -15.29
#